data_acb8340b413c2321aa887c5a3611575a
#
_entry.id   acb8340b413c2321aa887c5a3611575a
#
_cell.length_a   1.000
_cell.length_b   1.000
_cell.length_c   1.000
_cell.angle_alpha   90.00
_cell.angle_beta   90.00
_cell.angle_gamma   90.00
#
_symmetry.space_group_name_H-M   'P 1'
#
loop_
_entity.id
_entity.type
_entity.pdbx_description
1 polymer ?
#
loop_
_entity_poly.entity_id
_entity_poly.type
_entity_poly.pdbx_seq_one_letter_code
_entity_poly.pdbx_strand_id
1 'polypeptide(L)'
;MDENSSELFPVILKSRHICTAVLQKEYPYRNTNITLEEYFDTNDPDRLLAALAEITSVSMDKKSGVIDVSVETRSAELSQAVLQAYITELENYNIHKRRSQAKEASKYLEKQLVEIEKELKQAEDKLESFQNANRGWASSSNPEILKMLARYQRDIEIKTRTYLTLRQEYELAKLNARKDIPVVRVLDQPSLPTVKSGPKRLSAIILAGFAAFVTAYIVVIILNSMRRAGNGPDRESFQELREDLKKEFPRVIQLIEKTRRRQRIET
;
A
#
# COMPACT_ATOMS: atom_id res chain seq x y z
N MET A 1 -17.23 10.84 3.59
CA MET A 1 -15.92 10.27 3.16
C MET A 1 -16.23 8.85 2.74
N ASP A 2 -16.00 8.53 1.50
CA ASP A 2 -16.30 7.18 1.01
C ASP A 2 -15.40 6.18 1.75
N GLU A 3 -16.02 5.22 2.47
CA GLU A 3 -15.34 4.14 3.20
C GLU A 3 -14.35 3.37 2.31
N ASN A 4 -14.58 3.34 1.00
CA ASN A 4 -13.68 2.74 0.01
C ASN A 4 -12.34 3.46 -0.20
N SER A 5 -12.17 4.69 0.27
CA SER A 5 -10.93 5.44 0.02
C SER A 5 -9.77 4.96 0.89
N SER A 6 -10.03 4.56 2.13
CA SER A 6 -8.98 4.09 3.07
C SER A 6 -8.39 2.73 2.67
N GLU A 7 -9.20 1.84 2.10
CA GLU A 7 -8.74 0.53 1.62
C GLU A 7 -7.76 0.61 0.43
N LEU A 8 -7.81 1.71 -0.31
CA LEU A 8 -6.91 1.92 -1.46
C LEU A 8 -5.51 2.40 -1.05
N PHE A 9 -5.33 3.02 0.10
CA PHE A 9 -4.02 3.58 0.48
C PHE A 9 -2.90 2.55 0.60
N PRO A 10 -3.11 1.35 1.18
CA PRO A 10 -2.07 0.31 1.19
C PRO A 10 -1.65 -0.13 -0.21
N VAL A 11 -2.61 -0.17 -1.15
CA VAL A 11 -2.35 -0.51 -2.56
C VAL A 11 -1.58 0.62 -3.25
N ILE A 12 -1.96 1.88 -2.98
CA ILE A 12 -1.28 3.06 -3.53
C ILE A 12 0.16 3.13 -3.03
N LEU A 13 0.41 2.90 -1.74
CA LEU A 13 1.76 2.88 -1.16
C LEU A 13 2.66 1.81 -1.77
N LYS A 14 2.10 0.66 -2.14
CA LYS A 14 2.81 -0.43 -2.82
C LYS A 14 2.86 -0.26 -4.34
N SER A 15 2.24 0.79 -4.89
CA SER A 15 2.21 1.01 -6.33
C SER A 15 3.59 1.34 -6.88
N ARG A 16 3.83 0.91 -8.12
CA ARG A 16 5.09 1.21 -8.83
C ARG A 16 5.39 2.71 -8.86
N HIS A 17 4.36 3.55 -8.97
CA HIS A 17 4.51 5.00 -9.00
C HIS A 17 5.16 5.56 -7.73
N ILE A 18 4.60 5.23 -6.55
CA ILE A 18 5.15 5.67 -5.25
C ILE A 18 6.52 5.05 -5.01
N CYS A 19 6.66 3.74 -5.22
CA CYS A 19 7.94 3.04 -5.01
C CYS A 19 9.06 3.62 -5.88
N THR A 20 8.79 3.92 -7.16
CA THR A 20 9.79 4.55 -8.04
C THR A 20 10.16 5.95 -7.58
N ALA A 21 9.19 6.77 -7.14
CA ALA A 21 9.45 8.09 -6.62
C ALA A 21 10.31 8.06 -5.33
N VAL A 22 10.09 7.05 -4.48
CA VAL A 22 10.92 6.80 -3.29
C VAL A 22 12.33 6.35 -3.68
N LEU A 23 12.47 5.45 -4.66
CA LEU A 23 13.78 4.94 -5.11
C LEU A 23 14.68 6.04 -5.70
N GLN A 24 14.11 7.05 -6.34
CA GLN A 24 14.85 8.15 -6.99
C GLN A 24 15.38 9.22 -6.06
N LYS A 25 15.07 9.16 -4.75
CA LYS A 25 15.55 10.14 -3.77
C LYS A 25 16.90 9.76 -3.18
N GLU A 26 17.61 10.78 -2.71
CA GLU A 26 18.82 10.61 -1.93
C GLU A 26 18.49 10.59 -0.42
N TYR A 27 19.19 9.75 0.31
CA TYR A 27 18.95 9.48 1.73
C TYR A 27 20.23 9.58 2.54
N PRO A 28 20.16 10.08 3.78
CA PRO A 28 21.30 10.12 4.68
C PRO A 28 21.68 8.69 5.11
N TYR A 29 22.93 8.33 4.93
CA TYR A 29 23.50 7.07 5.36
C TYR A 29 24.96 7.24 5.75
N ARG A 30 25.32 6.96 7.03
CA ARG A 30 26.71 7.01 7.55
C ARG A 30 27.49 8.29 7.18
N ASN A 31 26.91 9.46 7.35
CA ASN A 31 27.47 10.79 7.02
C ASN A 31 27.61 11.11 5.51
N THR A 32 27.04 10.32 4.63
CA THR A 32 26.96 10.59 3.19
C THR A 32 25.51 10.47 2.73
N ASN A 33 25.18 11.08 1.60
CA ASN A 33 23.90 10.82 0.93
C ASN A 33 24.11 9.70 -0.08
N ILE A 34 23.23 8.73 -0.08
CA ILE A 34 23.20 7.62 -1.02
C ILE A 34 21.82 7.47 -1.63
N THR A 35 21.76 6.91 -2.82
CA THR A 35 20.52 6.43 -3.42
C THR A 35 20.19 5.01 -2.91
N LEU A 36 18.93 4.59 -3.05
CA LEU A 36 18.57 3.21 -2.73
C LEU A 36 19.14 2.21 -3.74
N GLU A 37 19.51 2.66 -4.95
CA GLU A 37 20.26 1.86 -5.94
C GLU A 37 21.63 1.47 -5.40
N GLU A 38 22.35 2.44 -4.82
CA GLU A 38 23.64 2.20 -4.17
C GLU A 38 23.51 1.35 -2.90
N TYR A 39 22.43 1.54 -2.14
CA TYR A 39 22.19 0.78 -0.91
C TYR A 39 21.92 -0.71 -1.20
N PHE A 40 21.17 -1.04 -2.26
CA PHE A 40 20.84 -2.40 -2.67
C PHE A 40 21.88 -3.02 -3.62
N ASP A 41 22.86 -2.24 -4.08
CA ASP A 41 23.88 -2.65 -5.04
C ASP A 41 23.28 -3.26 -6.32
N THR A 42 22.26 -2.61 -6.85
CA THR A 42 21.58 -3.05 -8.09
C THR A 42 20.98 -1.87 -8.84
N ASN A 43 21.04 -1.92 -10.17
CA ASN A 43 20.46 -0.91 -11.08
C ASN A 43 19.24 -1.47 -11.85
N ASP A 44 18.86 -2.72 -11.60
CA ASP A 44 17.70 -3.34 -12.23
C ASP A 44 16.41 -2.79 -11.55
N PRO A 45 15.52 -2.11 -12.28
CA PRO A 45 14.32 -1.50 -11.71
C PRO A 45 13.38 -2.50 -11.01
N ASP A 46 13.25 -3.71 -11.55
CA ASP A 46 12.34 -4.70 -10.97
C ASP A 46 12.94 -5.33 -9.70
N ARG A 47 14.27 -5.52 -9.66
CA ARG A 47 14.97 -5.95 -8.45
C ARG A 47 14.96 -4.88 -7.35
N LEU A 48 15.09 -3.61 -7.73
CA LEU A 48 14.98 -2.48 -6.80
C LEU A 48 13.61 -2.39 -6.15
N LEU A 49 12.55 -2.56 -6.95
CA LEU A 49 11.17 -2.60 -6.44
C LEU A 49 10.95 -3.78 -5.48
N ALA A 50 11.48 -4.96 -5.81
CA ALA A 50 11.39 -6.12 -4.95
C ALA A 50 12.16 -5.92 -3.64
N ALA A 51 13.40 -5.40 -3.70
CA ALA A 51 14.21 -5.10 -2.51
C ALA A 51 13.57 -4.03 -1.61
N LEU A 52 12.96 -3.00 -2.20
CA LEU A 52 12.21 -1.99 -1.46
C LEU A 52 10.97 -2.60 -0.79
N ALA A 53 10.28 -3.51 -1.46
CA ALA A 53 9.11 -4.21 -0.90
C ALA A 53 9.49 -5.15 0.26
N GLU A 54 10.69 -5.77 0.24
CA GLU A 54 11.18 -6.60 1.33
C GLU A 54 11.44 -5.81 2.63
N ILE A 55 11.95 -4.59 2.51
CA ILE A 55 12.24 -3.74 3.67
C ILE A 55 11.04 -2.92 4.15
N THR A 56 9.94 -2.89 3.36
CA THR A 56 8.76 -2.07 3.66
C THR A 56 7.56 -2.95 3.98
N SER A 57 6.98 -2.76 5.16
CA SER A 57 5.73 -3.42 5.53
C SER A 57 4.61 -2.38 5.62
N VAL A 58 3.50 -2.66 4.95
CA VAL A 58 2.29 -1.84 4.98
C VAL A 58 1.12 -2.72 5.38
N SER A 59 0.49 -2.39 6.49
CA SER A 59 -0.70 -3.06 7.02
C SER A 59 -1.81 -2.05 7.30
N MET A 60 -3.05 -2.50 7.32
CA MET A 60 -4.21 -1.69 7.65
C MET A 60 -5.07 -2.42 8.68
N ASP A 61 -5.37 -1.75 9.76
CA ASP A 61 -6.40 -2.21 10.68
C ASP A 61 -7.78 -1.90 10.12
N LYS A 62 -8.52 -2.95 9.75
CA LYS A 62 -9.86 -2.83 9.15
C LYS A 62 -10.91 -2.21 10.08
N LYS A 63 -10.69 -2.24 11.40
CA LYS A 63 -11.66 -1.69 12.38
C LYS A 63 -11.49 -0.19 12.55
N SER A 64 -10.24 0.27 12.64
CA SER A 64 -9.92 1.69 12.86
C SER A 64 -9.69 2.45 11.56
N GLY A 65 -9.42 1.74 10.44
CA GLY A 65 -8.99 2.34 9.17
C GLY A 65 -7.57 2.95 9.23
N VAL A 66 -6.83 2.68 10.31
CA VAL A 66 -5.45 3.14 10.48
C VAL A 66 -4.53 2.30 9.62
N ILE A 67 -3.58 2.97 8.97
CA ILE A 67 -2.57 2.34 8.13
C ILE A 67 -1.23 2.44 8.85
N ASP A 68 -0.65 1.30 9.13
CA ASP A 68 0.68 1.19 9.69
C ASP A 68 1.70 0.95 8.58
N VAL A 69 2.71 1.80 8.52
CA VAL A 69 3.82 1.66 7.57
C VAL A 69 5.11 1.57 8.35
N SER A 70 5.90 0.55 8.07
CA SER A 70 7.21 0.37 8.68
C SER A 70 8.27 0.08 7.62
N VAL A 71 9.47 0.61 7.84
CA VAL A 71 10.63 0.41 6.97
C VAL A 71 11.79 -0.11 7.82
N GLU A 72 12.36 -1.24 7.44
CA GLU A 72 13.49 -1.87 8.12
C GLU A 72 14.76 -1.80 7.28
N THR A 73 15.76 -1.04 7.73
CA THR A 73 17.06 -0.95 7.08
C THR A 73 18.19 -1.19 8.09
N ARG A 74 19.43 -1.17 7.61
CA ARG A 74 20.61 -1.32 8.48
C ARG A 74 20.95 -0.05 9.28
N SER A 75 20.31 1.09 8.99
CA SER A 75 20.47 2.36 9.69
C SER A 75 19.13 2.92 10.13
N ALA A 76 19.05 3.36 11.38
CA ALA A 76 17.86 4.03 11.90
C ALA A 76 17.50 5.30 11.14
N GLU A 77 18.52 6.09 10.77
CA GLU A 77 18.37 7.33 9.99
C GLU A 77 17.81 7.06 8.60
N LEU A 78 18.35 6.02 7.92
CA LEU A 78 17.85 5.61 6.61
C LEU A 78 16.39 5.12 6.67
N SER A 79 16.03 4.29 7.67
CA SER A 79 14.66 3.82 7.86
C SER A 79 13.69 4.99 8.04
N GLN A 80 14.05 5.96 8.89
CA GLN A 80 13.22 7.14 9.12
C GLN A 80 13.07 7.98 7.84
N ALA A 81 14.17 8.24 7.13
CA ALA A 81 14.16 9.06 5.92
C ALA A 81 13.36 8.43 4.77
N VAL A 82 13.49 7.11 4.59
CA VAL A 82 12.70 6.37 3.59
C VAL A 82 11.21 6.39 3.96
N LEU A 83 10.86 6.17 5.23
CA LEU A 83 9.47 6.25 5.69
C LEU A 83 8.89 7.66 5.50
N GLN A 84 9.67 8.70 5.81
CA GLN A 84 9.26 10.09 5.56
C GLN A 84 9.04 10.36 4.06
N ALA A 85 9.87 9.77 3.19
CA ALA A 85 9.69 9.88 1.75
C ALA A 85 8.38 9.22 1.29
N TYR A 86 8.02 8.05 1.83
CA TYR A 86 6.72 7.41 1.54
C TYR A 86 5.53 8.29 1.93
N ILE A 87 5.58 8.91 3.11
CA ILE A 87 4.51 9.83 3.57
C ILE A 87 4.39 11.01 2.62
N THR A 88 5.52 11.65 2.30
CA THR A 88 5.54 12.80 1.39
C THR A 88 5.02 12.46 0.00
N GLU A 89 5.42 11.32 -0.56
CA GLU A 89 4.94 10.89 -1.87
C GLU A 89 3.46 10.52 -1.87
N LEU A 90 2.95 9.93 -0.79
CA LEU A 90 1.53 9.65 -0.63
C LEU A 90 0.71 10.95 -0.57
N GLU A 91 1.18 11.95 0.19
CA GLU A 91 0.55 13.28 0.26
C GLU A 91 0.53 13.95 -1.12
N ASN A 92 1.68 13.98 -1.81
CA ASN A 92 1.80 14.53 -3.16
C ASN A 92 0.85 13.84 -4.15
N TYR A 93 0.84 12.51 -4.14
CA TYR A 93 -0.05 11.72 -5.00
C TYR A 93 -1.52 12.07 -4.78
N ASN A 94 -1.95 12.17 -3.52
CA ASN A 94 -3.33 12.49 -3.17
C ASN A 94 -3.70 13.92 -3.59
N ILE A 95 -2.82 14.89 -3.35
CA ILE A 95 -3.03 16.28 -3.76
C ILE A 95 -3.15 16.36 -5.29
N HIS A 96 -2.21 15.75 -6.02
CA HIS A 96 -2.24 15.76 -7.48
C HIS A 96 -3.48 15.08 -8.06
N LYS A 97 -3.86 13.92 -7.54
CA LYS A 97 -5.06 13.19 -7.97
C LYS A 97 -6.33 14.00 -7.76
N ARG A 98 -6.49 14.61 -6.59
CA ARG A 98 -7.65 15.47 -6.27
C ARG A 98 -7.71 16.71 -7.16
N ARG A 99 -6.57 17.37 -7.36
CA ARG A 99 -6.47 18.53 -8.25
C ARG A 99 -6.87 18.17 -9.67
N SER A 100 -6.40 17.04 -10.18
CA SER A 100 -6.75 16.56 -11.51
C SER A 100 -8.25 16.32 -11.63
N GLN A 101 -8.85 15.59 -10.69
CA GLN A 101 -10.30 15.33 -10.69
C GLN A 101 -11.13 16.60 -10.58
N ALA A 102 -10.77 17.52 -9.67
CA ALA A 102 -11.48 18.79 -9.51
C ALA A 102 -11.32 19.69 -10.75
N LYS A 103 -10.16 19.68 -11.41
CA LYS A 103 -9.92 20.40 -12.66
C LYS A 103 -10.75 19.83 -13.81
N GLU A 104 -10.84 18.51 -13.91
CA GLU A 104 -11.68 17.84 -14.91
C GLU A 104 -13.17 18.14 -14.68
N ALA A 105 -13.64 18.05 -13.43
CA ALA A 105 -15.00 18.42 -13.05
C ALA A 105 -15.30 19.90 -13.38
N SER A 106 -14.40 20.82 -13.03
CA SER A 106 -14.53 22.24 -13.36
C SER A 106 -14.64 22.46 -14.88
N LYS A 107 -13.79 21.80 -15.67
CA LYS A 107 -13.82 21.91 -17.14
C LYS A 107 -15.09 21.31 -17.76
N TYR A 108 -15.61 20.23 -17.17
CA TYR A 108 -16.88 19.65 -17.59
C TYR A 108 -18.05 20.61 -17.30
N LEU A 109 -18.12 21.15 -16.07
CA LEU A 109 -19.15 22.08 -15.64
C LEU A 109 -19.10 23.39 -16.44
N GLU A 110 -17.93 23.87 -16.82
CA GLU A 110 -17.76 25.03 -17.68
C GLU A 110 -18.44 24.82 -19.05
N LYS A 111 -18.26 23.64 -19.65
CA LYS A 111 -18.94 23.31 -20.91
C LYS A 111 -20.46 23.24 -20.74
N GLN A 112 -20.94 22.66 -19.63
CA GLN A 112 -22.38 22.61 -19.35
C GLN A 112 -22.98 24.00 -19.12
N LEU A 113 -22.23 24.88 -18.46
CA LEU A 113 -22.66 26.29 -18.28
C LEU A 113 -22.84 27.01 -19.59
N VAL A 114 -21.92 26.87 -20.53
CA VAL A 114 -22.03 27.48 -21.87
C VAL A 114 -23.28 26.96 -22.63
N GLU A 115 -23.54 25.66 -22.50
CA GLU A 115 -24.71 25.06 -23.17
C GLU A 115 -26.04 25.53 -22.56
N ILE A 116 -26.16 25.51 -21.22
CA ILE A 116 -27.38 25.97 -20.55
C ILE A 116 -27.63 27.47 -20.73
N GLU A 117 -26.58 28.30 -20.78
CA GLU A 117 -26.67 29.74 -21.09
C GLU A 117 -27.22 29.97 -22.48
N LYS A 118 -26.77 29.21 -23.47
CA LYS A 118 -27.31 29.24 -24.83
C LYS A 118 -28.76 28.78 -24.87
N GLU A 119 -29.12 27.73 -24.16
CA GLU A 119 -30.50 27.23 -24.08
C GLU A 119 -31.41 28.25 -23.38
N LEU A 120 -30.96 28.91 -22.31
CA LEU A 120 -31.68 29.93 -21.58
C LEU A 120 -31.98 31.12 -22.53
N LYS A 121 -30.96 31.61 -23.24
CA LYS A 121 -31.13 32.68 -24.23
C LYS A 121 -32.13 32.30 -25.31
N GLN A 122 -32.08 31.07 -25.84
CA GLN A 122 -33.07 30.62 -26.82
C GLN A 122 -34.49 30.56 -26.25
N ALA A 123 -34.67 30.21 -24.98
CA ALA A 123 -35.96 30.22 -24.33
C ALA A 123 -36.49 31.64 -24.12
N GLU A 124 -35.62 32.57 -23.77
CA GLU A 124 -35.92 33.99 -23.67
C GLU A 124 -36.32 34.60 -25.03
N ASP A 125 -35.55 34.32 -26.10
CA ASP A 125 -35.84 34.75 -27.47
C ASP A 125 -37.19 34.20 -27.96
N LYS A 126 -37.56 32.94 -27.59
CA LYS A 126 -38.87 32.36 -27.91
C LYS A 126 -40.03 33.10 -27.20
N LEU A 127 -39.82 33.41 -25.91
CA LEU A 127 -40.79 34.17 -25.15
C LEU A 127 -41.01 35.58 -25.75
N GLU A 128 -39.90 36.26 -26.07
CA GLU A 128 -39.94 37.57 -26.72
C GLU A 128 -40.66 37.51 -28.07
N SER A 129 -40.33 36.56 -28.92
CA SER A 129 -40.97 36.36 -30.21
C SER A 129 -42.46 36.08 -30.06
N PHE A 130 -42.87 35.29 -29.08
CA PHE A 130 -44.27 35.03 -28.76
C PHE A 130 -45.00 36.29 -28.30
N GLN A 131 -44.39 37.11 -27.43
CA GLN A 131 -44.94 38.37 -26.94
C GLN A 131 -45.11 39.40 -28.07
N ASN A 132 -44.12 39.48 -28.96
CA ASN A 132 -44.17 40.38 -30.14
C ASN A 132 -45.26 39.98 -31.15
N ALA A 133 -45.46 38.67 -31.35
CA ALA A 133 -46.53 38.16 -32.22
C ALA A 133 -47.92 38.36 -31.61
N ASN A 134 -48.06 38.43 -30.28
CA ASN A 134 -49.33 38.58 -29.56
C ASN A 134 -49.34 39.88 -28.77
N ARG A 135 -49.27 41.02 -29.44
CA ARG A 135 -49.10 42.35 -28.80
C ARG A 135 -50.08 42.72 -27.66
N GLY A 136 -51.22 42.04 -27.56
CA GLY A 136 -52.18 42.18 -26.45
C GLY A 136 -52.07 41.11 -25.36
N TRP A 137 -50.98 40.37 -25.31
CA TRP A 137 -50.81 39.19 -24.42
C TRP A 137 -51.05 39.50 -22.93
N ALA A 138 -50.60 40.65 -22.45
CA ALA A 138 -50.74 41.09 -21.04
C ALA A 138 -52.19 41.29 -20.57
N SER A 139 -53.07 41.64 -21.47
CA SER A 139 -54.52 41.87 -21.21
C SER A 139 -55.42 40.83 -21.87
N SER A 140 -54.82 39.77 -22.45
CA SER A 140 -55.54 38.70 -23.15
C SER A 140 -56.33 37.86 -22.20
N SER A 141 -57.59 37.62 -22.43
CA SER A 141 -58.45 36.67 -21.76
C SER A 141 -58.43 35.29 -22.47
N ASN A 142 -57.67 35.14 -23.56
CA ASN A 142 -57.60 33.89 -24.32
C ASN A 142 -56.82 32.81 -23.54
N PRO A 143 -57.46 31.67 -23.18
CA PRO A 143 -56.83 30.61 -22.39
C PRO A 143 -55.60 30.00 -23.06
N GLU A 144 -55.53 29.96 -24.40
CA GLU A 144 -54.39 29.41 -25.14
C GLU A 144 -53.17 30.28 -25.03
N ILE A 145 -53.35 31.60 -25.14
CA ILE A 145 -52.26 32.57 -24.99
C ILE A 145 -51.69 32.51 -23.58
N LEU A 146 -52.55 32.46 -22.56
CA LEU A 146 -52.12 32.35 -21.15
C LEU A 146 -51.39 31.03 -20.87
N LYS A 147 -51.89 29.93 -21.45
CA LYS A 147 -51.25 28.62 -21.33
C LYS A 147 -49.86 28.59 -21.97
N MET A 148 -49.71 29.17 -23.16
CA MET A 148 -48.42 29.23 -23.84
C MET A 148 -47.43 30.12 -23.10
N LEU A 149 -47.87 31.28 -22.63
CA LEU A 149 -47.05 32.18 -21.80
C LEU A 149 -46.53 31.48 -20.56
N ALA A 150 -47.43 30.81 -19.82
CA ALA A 150 -47.04 30.04 -18.63
C ALA A 150 -46.05 28.92 -18.93
N ARG A 151 -46.10 28.28 -20.12
CA ARG A 151 -45.12 27.27 -20.55
C ARG A 151 -43.75 27.91 -20.81
N TYR A 152 -43.67 29.00 -21.55
CA TYR A 152 -42.40 29.69 -21.80
C TYR A 152 -41.76 30.22 -20.51
N GLN A 153 -42.55 30.83 -19.64
CA GLN A 153 -42.06 31.28 -18.33
C GLN A 153 -41.53 30.14 -17.48
N ARG A 154 -42.21 29.00 -17.46
CA ARG A 154 -41.74 27.83 -16.74
C ARG A 154 -40.44 27.24 -17.32
N ASP A 155 -40.33 27.23 -18.66
CA ASP A 155 -39.09 26.73 -19.31
C ASP A 155 -37.91 27.62 -18.96
N ILE A 156 -38.08 28.94 -18.99
CA ILE A 156 -37.07 29.91 -18.56
C ILE A 156 -36.73 29.74 -17.09
N GLU A 157 -37.74 29.57 -16.22
CA GLU A 157 -37.51 29.38 -14.79
C GLU A 157 -36.69 28.10 -14.51
N ILE A 158 -37.01 26.99 -15.17
CA ILE A 158 -36.26 25.71 -15.04
C ILE A 158 -34.82 25.92 -15.50
N LYS A 159 -34.60 26.54 -16.68
CA LYS A 159 -33.25 26.78 -17.22
C LYS A 159 -32.45 27.73 -16.34
N THR A 160 -33.07 28.76 -15.80
CA THR A 160 -32.43 29.70 -14.86
C THR A 160 -32.00 28.99 -13.59
N ARG A 161 -32.87 28.14 -13.01
CA ARG A 161 -32.52 27.36 -11.82
C ARG A 161 -31.37 26.38 -12.11
N THR A 162 -31.42 25.71 -13.26
CA THR A 162 -30.34 24.80 -13.69
C THR A 162 -29.01 25.53 -13.86
N TYR A 163 -29.04 26.70 -14.51
CA TYR A 163 -27.87 27.58 -14.66
C TYR A 163 -27.26 27.96 -13.30
N LEU A 164 -28.10 28.41 -12.36
CA LEU A 164 -27.65 28.80 -11.03
C LEU A 164 -27.01 27.59 -10.25
N THR A 165 -27.62 26.41 -10.34
CA THR A 165 -27.08 25.21 -9.71
C THR A 165 -25.74 24.82 -10.33
N LEU A 166 -25.64 24.73 -11.66
CA LEU A 166 -24.39 24.45 -12.36
C LEU A 166 -23.30 25.48 -12.04
N ARG A 167 -23.68 26.75 -11.90
CA ARG A 167 -22.75 27.82 -11.52
C ARG A 167 -22.19 27.63 -10.12
N GLN A 168 -23.04 27.25 -9.15
CA GLN A 168 -22.60 26.94 -7.80
C GLN A 168 -21.64 25.73 -7.78
N GLU A 169 -21.97 24.65 -8.49
CA GLU A 169 -21.12 23.47 -8.59
C GLU A 169 -19.78 23.78 -9.27
N TYR A 170 -19.79 24.59 -10.32
CA TYR A 170 -18.57 25.06 -10.99
C TYR A 170 -17.64 25.81 -10.04
N GLU A 171 -18.19 26.79 -9.28
CA GLU A 171 -17.37 27.54 -8.33
C GLU A 171 -16.83 26.65 -7.20
N LEU A 172 -17.61 25.66 -6.74
CA LEU A 172 -17.13 24.66 -5.77
C LEU A 172 -16.02 23.78 -6.35
N ALA A 173 -16.19 23.30 -7.59
CA ALA A 173 -15.15 22.50 -8.26
C ALA A 173 -13.86 23.31 -8.45
N LYS A 174 -13.99 24.58 -8.84
CA LYS A 174 -12.87 25.51 -9.00
C LYS A 174 -12.14 25.79 -7.68
N LEU A 175 -12.88 25.95 -6.58
CA LEU A 175 -12.32 26.10 -5.24
C LEU A 175 -11.59 24.82 -4.83
N ASN A 176 -12.19 23.65 -5.06
CA ASN A 176 -11.57 22.36 -4.72
C ASN A 176 -10.30 22.09 -5.54
N ALA A 177 -10.24 22.54 -6.80
CA ALA A 177 -9.04 22.47 -7.62
C ALA A 177 -7.87 23.32 -7.09
N ARG A 178 -8.14 24.33 -6.25
CA ARG A 178 -7.14 25.22 -5.64
C ARG A 178 -6.74 24.83 -4.22
N LYS A 179 -7.51 23.96 -3.56
CA LYS A 179 -7.26 23.56 -2.17
C LYS A 179 -6.22 22.45 -2.11
N ASP A 180 -5.12 22.69 -1.38
CA ASP A 180 -4.08 21.71 -1.06
C ASP A 180 -4.37 21.08 0.31
N ILE A 181 -5.53 20.44 0.45
CA ILE A 181 -5.89 19.79 1.72
C ILE A 181 -5.44 18.33 1.64
N PRO A 182 -4.47 17.90 2.46
CA PRO A 182 -4.09 16.50 2.54
C PRO A 182 -5.29 15.65 3.02
N VAL A 183 -5.54 14.55 2.34
CA VAL A 183 -6.61 13.60 2.71
C VAL A 183 -6.14 12.67 3.81
N VAL A 184 -4.85 12.37 3.80
CA VAL A 184 -4.20 11.50 4.77
C VAL A 184 -3.74 12.36 5.94
N ARG A 185 -4.19 12.01 7.14
CA ARG A 185 -3.69 12.62 8.37
C ARG A 185 -2.67 11.69 8.98
N VAL A 186 -1.43 12.15 9.04
CA VAL A 186 -0.37 11.43 9.77
C VAL A 186 -0.67 11.51 11.26
N LEU A 187 -0.85 10.34 11.89
CA LEU A 187 -1.09 10.22 13.33
C LEU A 187 0.25 10.34 14.08
N ASP A 188 1.22 9.54 13.68
CA ASP A 188 2.55 9.51 14.26
C ASP A 188 3.60 9.78 13.18
N GLN A 189 4.45 10.78 13.44
CA GLN A 189 5.56 11.07 12.54
C GLN A 189 6.68 10.03 12.69
N PRO A 190 7.41 9.71 11.60
CA PRO A 190 8.56 8.82 11.68
C PRO A 190 9.58 9.28 12.71
N SER A 191 9.80 8.47 13.72
CA SER A 191 10.80 8.73 14.76
C SER A 191 11.99 7.81 14.62
N LEU A 192 13.16 8.24 15.11
CA LEU A 192 14.34 7.38 15.15
C LEU A 192 14.08 6.21 16.12
N PRO A 193 14.20 4.95 15.66
CA PRO A 193 14.01 3.81 16.54
C PRO A 193 15.15 3.72 17.56
N THR A 194 14.79 3.60 18.84
CA THR A 194 15.76 3.42 19.95
C THR A 194 16.16 1.95 20.12
N VAL A 195 15.35 1.02 19.62
CA VAL A 195 15.56 -0.42 19.74
C VAL A 195 15.59 -1.06 18.34
N LYS A 196 16.50 -2.03 18.15
CA LYS A 196 16.61 -2.79 16.89
C LYS A 196 15.42 -3.75 16.74
N SER A 197 14.75 -3.76 15.59
CA SER A 197 13.64 -4.67 15.24
C SER A 197 14.11 -6.11 14.99
N GLY A 198 15.32 -6.31 14.50
CA GLY A 198 15.87 -7.64 14.18
C GLY A 198 17.38 -7.70 14.10
N PRO A 199 17.96 -8.88 13.90
CA PRO A 199 17.37 -10.22 14.08
C PRO A 199 17.17 -10.58 15.55
N LYS A 200 16.09 -11.29 15.88
CA LYS A 200 15.82 -11.80 17.24
C LYS A 200 16.77 -12.94 17.58
N ARG A 201 18.04 -12.62 17.85
CA ARG A 201 19.14 -13.59 18.07
C ARG A 201 18.82 -14.59 19.18
N LEU A 202 18.16 -14.13 20.24
CA LEU A 202 17.81 -14.99 21.38
C LEU A 202 16.84 -16.12 20.96
N SER A 203 15.80 -15.81 20.16
CA SER A 203 14.87 -16.84 19.69
C SER A 203 15.52 -17.83 18.72
N ALA A 204 16.45 -17.37 17.87
CA ALA A 204 17.21 -18.24 17.00
C ALA A 204 18.13 -19.19 17.78
N ILE A 205 18.79 -18.72 18.83
CA ILE A 205 19.64 -19.54 19.73
C ILE A 205 18.79 -20.58 20.47
N ILE A 206 17.63 -20.19 21.00
CA ILE A 206 16.73 -21.13 21.70
C ILE A 206 16.23 -22.20 20.72
N LEU A 207 15.82 -21.82 19.50
CA LEU A 207 15.36 -22.77 18.49
C LEU A 207 16.46 -23.74 18.06
N ALA A 208 17.68 -23.24 17.85
CA ALA A 208 18.83 -24.08 17.52
C ALA A 208 19.19 -25.01 18.67
N GLY A 209 19.13 -24.54 19.92
CA GLY A 209 19.37 -25.37 21.10
C GLY A 209 18.32 -26.47 21.24
N PHE A 210 17.04 -26.16 21.00
CA PHE A 210 15.97 -27.15 21.02
C PHE A 210 16.13 -28.21 19.92
N ALA A 211 16.46 -27.79 18.70
CA ALA A 211 16.72 -28.71 17.60
C ALA A 211 17.91 -29.62 17.88
N ALA A 212 19.01 -29.10 18.46
CA ALA A 212 20.15 -29.87 18.87
C ALA A 212 19.80 -30.88 19.98
N PHE A 213 18.95 -30.49 20.94
CA PHE A 213 18.50 -31.39 22.01
C PHE A 213 17.65 -32.55 21.46
N VAL A 214 16.71 -32.27 20.56
CA VAL A 214 15.86 -33.30 19.92
C VAL A 214 16.71 -34.26 19.10
N THR A 215 17.66 -33.77 18.31
CA THR A 215 18.56 -34.62 17.53
C THR A 215 19.45 -35.50 18.43
N ALA A 216 20.00 -34.92 19.50
CA ALA A 216 20.77 -35.69 20.49
C ALA A 216 19.92 -36.79 21.16
N TYR A 217 18.68 -36.49 21.52
CA TYR A 217 17.75 -37.43 22.12
C TYR A 217 17.43 -38.59 21.17
N ILE A 218 17.17 -38.33 19.90
CA ILE A 218 16.95 -39.37 18.88
C ILE A 218 18.20 -40.25 18.73
N VAL A 219 19.38 -39.66 18.67
CA VAL A 219 20.63 -40.40 18.58
C VAL A 219 20.83 -41.33 19.79
N VAL A 220 20.54 -40.85 21.01
CA VAL A 220 20.63 -41.68 22.23
C VAL A 220 19.63 -42.84 22.19
N ILE A 221 18.39 -42.63 21.73
CA ILE A 221 17.41 -43.73 21.57
C ILE A 221 17.91 -44.76 20.58
N ILE A 222 18.42 -44.34 19.42
CA ILE A 222 18.95 -45.25 18.40
C ILE A 222 20.14 -46.07 18.98
N LEU A 223 21.10 -45.41 19.65
CA LEU A 223 22.24 -46.05 20.26
C LEU A 223 21.83 -47.03 21.36
N ASN A 224 20.82 -46.65 22.18
CA ASN A 224 20.36 -47.53 23.25
C ASN A 224 19.56 -48.73 22.71
N SER A 225 18.76 -48.52 21.64
CA SER A 225 18.07 -49.59 20.92
C SER A 225 19.06 -50.56 20.30
N MET A 226 20.14 -50.06 19.67
CA MET A 226 21.23 -50.88 19.13
C MET A 226 21.97 -51.65 20.20
N ARG A 227 22.18 -51.10 21.40
CA ARG A 227 22.79 -51.78 22.54
C ARG A 227 21.92 -52.94 23.08
N ARG A 228 20.59 -52.72 23.14
CA ARG A 228 19.63 -53.76 23.59
C ARG A 228 19.50 -54.90 22.58
N ALA A 229 19.48 -54.57 21.28
CA ALA A 229 19.39 -55.54 20.21
C ALA A 229 20.69 -56.37 20.01
N GLY A 230 21.85 -55.84 20.45
CA GLY A 230 23.12 -56.54 20.40
C GLY A 230 23.19 -57.75 21.33
N ASN A 231 22.20 -57.98 22.23
CA ASN A 231 22.10 -59.17 23.12
C ASN A 231 20.97 -60.12 22.69
N GLY A 232 20.36 -59.99 21.51
CA GLY A 232 19.30 -60.85 20.99
C GLY A 232 19.70 -61.61 19.71
N PRO A 233 18.80 -62.52 19.23
CA PRO A 233 19.07 -63.40 18.07
C PRO A 233 19.21 -62.69 16.70
N ASP A 234 19.00 -61.40 16.64
CA ASP A 234 19.02 -60.64 15.36
C ASP A 234 20.38 -59.99 15.04
N ARG A 235 21.47 -60.67 15.34
CA ARG A 235 22.85 -60.18 15.12
C ARG A 235 23.18 -59.83 13.64
N GLU A 236 22.58 -60.52 12.70
CA GLU A 236 22.91 -60.37 11.28
C GLU A 236 22.32 -59.09 10.68
N SER A 237 21.06 -58.78 10.97
CA SER A 237 20.38 -57.56 10.48
C SER A 237 20.99 -56.25 11.01
N PHE A 238 21.57 -56.30 12.23
CA PHE A 238 22.24 -55.13 12.82
C PHE A 238 23.66 -54.91 12.32
N GLN A 239 24.33 -55.93 11.85
CA GLN A 239 25.62 -55.80 11.19
C GLN A 239 25.48 -55.15 9.80
N GLU A 240 24.46 -55.52 9.04
CA GLU A 240 24.17 -54.91 7.76
C GLU A 240 23.82 -53.43 7.91
N LEU A 241 22.95 -53.08 8.86
CA LEU A 241 22.57 -51.67 9.12
C LEU A 241 23.77 -50.81 9.57
N ARG A 242 24.69 -51.40 10.32
CA ARG A 242 25.92 -50.75 10.77
C ARG A 242 26.92 -50.53 9.64
N GLU A 243 26.98 -51.43 8.69
CA GLU A 243 27.81 -51.30 7.49
C GLU A 243 27.23 -50.25 6.51
N ASP A 244 25.93 -50.19 6.37
CA ASP A 244 25.26 -49.16 5.54
C ASP A 244 25.41 -47.78 6.14
N LEU A 245 25.25 -47.62 7.45
CA LEU A 245 25.51 -46.34 8.14
C LEU A 245 26.99 -45.90 8.05
N LYS A 246 27.94 -46.86 8.01
CA LYS A 246 29.35 -46.55 7.77
C LYS A 246 29.61 -46.04 6.36
N LYS A 247 28.85 -46.49 5.38
CA LYS A 247 28.96 -46.04 3.99
C LYS A 247 28.36 -44.66 3.77
N GLU A 248 27.21 -44.38 4.38
CA GLU A 248 26.50 -43.10 4.18
C GLU A 248 27.07 -41.97 5.03
N PHE A 249 27.53 -42.23 6.26
CA PHE A 249 27.99 -41.18 7.18
C PHE A 249 29.39 -41.40 7.76
N PRO A 250 30.44 -41.46 6.93
CA PRO A 250 31.79 -41.78 7.38
C PRO A 250 32.38 -40.78 8.39
N ARG A 251 32.00 -39.50 8.29
CA ARG A 251 32.47 -38.42 9.19
C ARG A 251 31.91 -38.55 10.61
N VAL A 252 30.65 -38.95 10.75
CA VAL A 252 29.99 -39.09 12.06
C VAL A 252 30.58 -40.26 12.84
N ILE A 253 30.86 -41.35 12.17
CA ILE A 253 31.44 -42.56 12.81
C ILE A 253 32.89 -42.34 13.25
N GLN A 254 33.67 -41.60 12.46
CA GLN A 254 35.05 -41.21 12.87
C GLN A 254 35.03 -40.33 14.13
N LEU A 255 34.04 -39.47 14.29
CA LEU A 255 33.88 -38.62 15.48
C LEU A 255 33.54 -39.48 16.73
N ILE A 256 32.66 -40.45 16.60
CA ILE A 256 32.24 -41.36 17.68
C ILE A 256 33.39 -42.27 18.09
N GLU A 257 34.16 -42.80 17.14
CA GLU A 257 35.33 -43.65 17.44
C GLU A 257 36.48 -42.85 18.09
N LYS A 258 36.69 -41.62 17.70
CA LYS A 258 37.66 -40.71 18.29
C LYS A 258 37.33 -40.39 19.75
N THR A 259 36.05 -40.20 20.06
CA THR A 259 35.57 -39.95 21.42
C THR A 259 35.69 -41.18 22.31
N ARG A 260 35.42 -42.37 21.75
CA ARG A 260 35.55 -43.68 22.46
C ARG A 260 37.00 -44.06 22.76
N ARG A 261 37.98 -43.71 21.92
CA ARG A 261 39.41 -43.89 22.17
C ARG A 261 39.91 -42.99 23.30
N ARG A 262 39.40 -41.77 23.43
CA ARG A 262 39.75 -40.84 24.53
C ARG A 262 39.29 -41.37 25.90
N GLN A 263 38.10 -41.94 25.99
CA GLN A 263 37.58 -42.51 27.24
C GLN A 263 38.28 -43.80 27.70
N ARG A 264 38.99 -44.53 26.80
CA ARG A 264 39.75 -45.78 27.13
C ARG A 264 41.14 -45.48 27.59
N ILE A 265 41.65 -44.29 27.48
CA ILE A 265 43.00 -43.88 27.90
C ILE A 265 42.94 -43.18 29.28
N GLU A 266 41.79 -42.82 29.77
CA GLU A 266 41.58 -42.19 31.08
C GLU A 266 41.09 -43.19 32.20
N THR A 267 40.95 -44.48 31.88
CA THR A 267 40.74 -45.56 32.85
C THR A 267 41.92 -46.50 32.83
#